data_bb32c432831d6a8f8700235a30d8533e
#
_entry.id   bb32c432831d6a8f8700235a30d8533e
#
_cell.length_a   1.000
_cell.length_b   1.000
_cell.length_c   1.000
_cell.angle_alpha   90.00
_cell.angle_beta   90.00
_cell.angle_gamma   90.00
#
_symmetry.space_group_name_H-M   'P 1'
#
loop_
_entity.id
_entity.type
_entity.pdbx_description
1 polymer ?
#
loop_
_entity_poly.entity_id
_entity_poly.type
_entity_poly.pdbx_seq_one_letter_code
_entity_poly.pdbx_strand_id
1 'polypeptide(L)'
;MDNEILYVLLDNYAEHEPAFLASAINCEERGLRPEPKYINKVVAPTTDAVRSCGGFRTLPDYSFDTMPETYAALVLIGGYGWLDHAVADKVAPIVKAALDKGIIVGAICNAASFMAQHGFLNNVKHTGNGIDQLIQWGGDNYTNASGYINIQAVADKNIVTANGSGYLEFARELLLLLKNDTPESVEMFYKFNKVGLVDLFGLK
;
A
#
# COMPACT_ATOMS: atom_id res chain seq x y z
N MET A 1 -6.25 -8.60 -15.51
CA MET A 1 -5.76 -9.94 -15.13
C MET A 1 -5.76 -10.02 -13.62
N ASP A 2 -6.32 -11.05 -13.03
CA ASP A 2 -6.56 -11.13 -11.58
C ASP A 2 -5.28 -11.31 -10.74
N ASN A 3 -4.10 -11.24 -11.36
CA ASN A 3 -2.80 -11.39 -10.70
C ASN A 3 -1.97 -10.10 -10.67
N GLU A 4 -2.52 -8.96 -11.07
CA GLU A 4 -1.81 -7.68 -10.97
C GLU A 4 -1.99 -7.06 -9.58
N ILE A 5 -0.93 -6.46 -9.05
CA ILE A 5 -0.96 -5.57 -7.90
C ILE A 5 -0.76 -4.15 -8.43
N LEU A 6 -1.77 -3.32 -8.24
CA LEU A 6 -1.80 -1.96 -8.75
C LEU A 6 -1.32 -0.97 -7.67
N TYR A 7 -0.18 -0.33 -7.90
CA TYR A 7 0.37 0.72 -7.03
C TYR A 7 -0.10 2.08 -7.53
N VAL A 8 -0.94 2.75 -6.76
CA VAL A 8 -1.39 4.12 -7.06
C VAL A 8 -0.32 5.09 -6.60
N LEU A 9 0.28 5.80 -7.56
CA LEU A 9 1.28 6.83 -7.33
C LEU A 9 0.71 8.20 -7.73
N LEU A 10 0.73 9.15 -6.79
CA LEU A 10 0.50 10.57 -7.06
C LEU A 10 1.85 11.31 -7.04
N ASP A 11 1.91 12.49 -7.64
CA ASP A 11 3.13 13.30 -7.61
C ASP A 11 3.63 13.52 -6.17
N ASN A 12 4.95 13.52 -5.99
CA ASN A 12 5.59 13.52 -4.68
C ASN A 12 5.23 12.29 -3.81
N TYR A 13 5.09 11.11 -4.43
CA TYR A 13 4.95 9.86 -3.69
C TYR A 13 6.23 9.51 -2.92
N ALA A 14 6.10 8.76 -1.83
CA ALA A 14 7.21 8.29 -1.00
C ALA A 14 7.79 6.99 -1.58
N GLU A 15 8.91 7.06 -2.29
CA GLU A 15 9.51 5.95 -3.05
C GLU A 15 9.93 4.74 -2.22
N HIS A 16 10.21 4.91 -0.94
CA HIS A 16 10.59 3.82 -0.05
C HIS A 16 9.39 2.94 0.36
N GLU A 17 8.17 3.47 0.32
CA GLU A 17 6.98 2.77 0.80
C GLU A 17 6.58 1.56 -0.07
N PRO A 18 6.61 1.61 -1.42
CA PRO A 18 6.28 0.44 -2.24
C PRO A 18 7.43 -0.57 -2.35
N ALA A 19 8.68 -0.16 -2.09
CA ALA A 19 9.88 -0.88 -2.49
C ALA A 19 9.95 -2.31 -1.93
N PHE A 20 9.64 -2.50 -0.65
CA PHE A 20 9.74 -3.81 0.01
C PHE A 20 8.65 -4.77 -0.45
N LEU A 21 7.41 -4.30 -0.59
CA LEU A 21 6.33 -5.11 -1.15
C LEU A 21 6.64 -5.49 -2.59
N ALA A 22 6.99 -4.53 -3.43
CA ALA A 22 7.27 -4.75 -4.84
C ALA A 22 8.44 -5.72 -5.04
N SER A 23 9.51 -5.59 -4.24
CA SER A 23 10.65 -6.49 -4.32
C SER A 23 10.32 -7.92 -3.86
N ALA A 24 9.46 -8.09 -2.85
CA ALA A 24 9.03 -9.40 -2.39
C ALA A 24 8.13 -10.10 -3.42
N ILE A 25 7.26 -9.36 -4.10
CA ILE A 25 6.41 -9.87 -5.18
C ILE A 25 7.28 -10.32 -6.35
N ASN A 26 8.31 -9.54 -6.70
CA ASN A 26 9.17 -9.78 -7.86
C ASN A 26 10.42 -10.61 -7.53
N CYS A 27 10.47 -11.29 -6.38
CA CYS A 27 11.65 -12.02 -5.87
C CYS A 27 12.09 -13.21 -6.74
N GLU A 28 11.38 -13.50 -7.80
CA GLU A 28 11.63 -14.60 -8.72
C GLU A 28 12.82 -14.40 -9.65
N GLU A 29 13.15 -13.16 -9.97
CA GLU A 29 14.38 -12.85 -10.69
C GLU A 29 15.63 -13.38 -9.99
N ARG A 30 15.52 -13.81 -8.71
CA ARG A 30 16.58 -14.44 -7.94
C ARG A 30 16.59 -15.98 -8.05
N GLY A 31 15.78 -16.57 -8.92
CA GLY A 31 15.72 -18.02 -9.12
C GLY A 31 15.10 -18.80 -7.96
N LEU A 32 14.39 -18.11 -7.04
CA LEU A 32 13.72 -18.73 -5.89
C LEU A 32 12.34 -19.29 -6.22
N ARG A 33 11.73 -18.82 -7.33
CA ARG A 33 10.46 -19.33 -7.87
C ARG A 33 10.49 -19.31 -9.39
N PRO A 34 9.91 -20.31 -10.07
CA PRO A 34 9.93 -20.38 -11.53
C PRO A 34 9.02 -19.35 -12.23
N GLU A 35 7.97 -18.86 -11.57
CA GLU A 35 7.03 -17.84 -12.10
C GLU A 35 6.39 -17.00 -11.00
N PRO A 36 6.15 -15.64 -11.22
CA PRO A 36 5.48 -14.78 -10.25
C PRO A 36 4.01 -15.15 -10.09
N LYS A 37 3.60 -15.23 -8.82
CA LYS A 37 2.17 -15.34 -8.51
C LYS A 37 1.43 -14.04 -8.86
N TYR A 38 2.11 -12.92 -8.65
CA TYR A 38 1.57 -11.59 -8.92
C TYR A 38 2.56 -10.76 -9.72
N ILE A 39 2.05 -9.73 -10.40
CA ILE A 39 2.81 -8.80 -11.24
C ILE A 39 2.59 -7.38 -10.72
N ASN A 40 3.68 -6.66 -10.45
CA ASN A 40 3.61 -5.25 -10.04
C ASN A 40 3.27 -4.36 -11.24
N LYS A 41 2.29 -3.47 -11.06
CA LYS A 41 1.86 -2.47 -12.02
C LYS A 41 1.66 -1.12 -11.36
N VAL A 42 2.05 -0.06 -12.02
CA VAL A 42 1.90 1.31 -11.54
C VAL A 42 0.71 1.97 -12.21
N VAL A 43 -0.12 2.63 -11.40
CA VAL A 43 -1.28 3.41 -11.82
C VAL A 43 -1.11 4.85 -11.34
N ALA A 44 -1.39 5.82 -12.20
CA ALA A 44 -1.34 7.24 -11.87
C ALA A 44 -2.47 8.02 -12.57
N PRO A 45 -2.65 9.32 -12.31
CA PRO A 45 -3.69 10.11 -12.98
C PRO A 45 -3.63 10.08 -14.51
N THR A 46 -2.40 10.03 -15.04
CA THR A 46 -2.11 9.89 -16.49
C THR A 46 -0.99 8.86 -16.68
N THR A 47 -0.61 8.58 -17.91
CA THR A 47 0.55 7.76 -18.23
C THR A 47 1.87 8.54 -18.31
N ASP A 48 1.85 9.84 -18.00
CA ASP A 48 3.07 10.64 -17.86
C ASP A 48 3.85 10.23 -16.62
N ALA A 49 5.18 10.45 -16.65
CA ALA A 49 6.04 10.09 -15.54
C ALA A 49 5.67 10.86 -14.25
N VAL A 50 5.42 10.12 -13.17
CA VAL A 50 5.18 10.62 -11.82
C VAL A 50 6.52 10.79 -11.10
N ARG A 51 6.68 11.86 -10.33
CA ARG A 51 7.90 12.15 -9.56
C ARG A 51 7.72 11.79 -8.09
N SER A 52 8.73 11.13 -7.51
CA SER A 52 8.77 10.86 -6.07
C SER A 52 9.26 12.06 -5.25
N CYS A 53 9.14 11.99 -3.92
CA CYS A 53 9.72 12.97 -2.98
C CYS A 53 11.24 13.07 -3.12
N GLY A 54 11.94 11.95 -3.39
CA GLY A 54 13.38 11.92 -3.65
C GLY A 54 13.77 12.31 -5.07
N GLY A 55 12.80 12.63 -5.95
CA GLY A 55 13.03 13.11 -7.30
C GLY A 55 13.15 12.01 -8.36
N PHE A 56 12.93 10.74 -8.02
CA PHE A 56 12.88 9.65 -9.00
C PHE A 56 11.66 9.82 -9.92
N ARG A 57 11.79 9.38 -11.16
CA ARG A 57 10.73 9.38 -12.15
C ARG A 57 10.26 7.96 -12.41
N THR A 58 8.97 7.71 -12.20
CA THR A 58 8.34 6.42 -12.47
C THR A 58 7.33 6.57 -13.60
N LEU A 59 7.43 5.72 -14.60
CA LEU A 59 6.48 5.70 -15.70
C LEU A 59 5.33 4.75 -15.33
N PRO A 60 4.07 5.21 -15.30
CA PRO A 60 2.93 4.36 -15.02
C PRO A 60 2.65 3.36 -16.15
N ASP A 61 2.18 2.16 -15.79
CA ASP A 61 1.64 1.18 -16.73
C ASP A 61 0.24 1.58 -17.20
N TYR A 62 -0.54 2.21 -16.31
CA TYR A 62 -1.94 2.60 -16.55
C TYR A 62 -2.22 4.00 -16.03
N SER A 63 -3.15 4.69 -16.68
CA SER A 63 -3.86 5.83 -16.09
C SER A 63 -5.08 5.35 -15.29
N PHE A 64 -5.72 6.26 -14.53
CA PHE A 64 -7.00 5.96 -13.87
C PHE A 64 -8.09 5.53 -14.84
N ASP A 65 -8.04 6.01 -16.10
CA ASP A 65 -9.02 5.71 -17.14
C ASP A 65 -8.74 4.41 -17.88
N THR A 66 -7.50 3.88 -17.82
CA THR A 66 -7.08 2.71 -18.61
C THR A 66 -6.70 1.50 -17.74
N MET A 67 -6.76 1.63 -16.41
CA MET A 67 -6.48 0.53 -15.49
C MET A 67 -7.50 -0.62 -15.66
N PRO A 68 -7.10 -1.89 -15.44
CA PRO A 68 -8.00 -3.02 -15.56
C PRO A 68 -9.11 -2.97 -14.51
N GLU A 69 -10.25 -3.60 -14.82
CA GLU A 69 -11.38 -3.69 -13.89
C GLU A 69 -11.19 -4.74 -12.79
N THR A 70 -10.28 -5.71 -13.01
CA THR A 70 -9.97 -6.80 -12.07
C THR A 70 -8.47 -6.88 -11.82
N TYR A 71 -8.08 -7.00 -10.57
CA TYR A 71 -6.70 -7.08 -10.10
C TYR A 71 -6.66 -7.69 -8.69
N ALA A 72 -5.50 -8.16 -8.24
CA ALA A 72 -5.36 -8.84 -6.95
C ALA A 72 -5.40 -7.87 -5.76
N ALA A 73 -4.78 -6.71 -5.90
CA ALA A 73 -4.75 -5.67 -4.86
C ALA A 73 -4.58 -4.27 -5.44
N LEU A 74 -5.11 -3.28 -4.73
CA LEU A 74 -4.89 -1.85 -4.93
C LEU A 74 -4.06 -1.31 -3.77
N VAL A 75 -2.88 -0.77 -4.05
CA VAL A 75 -1.94 -0.29 -3.02
C VAL A 75 -1.73 1.21 -3.19
N LEU A 76 -2.28 1.98 -2.26
CA LEU A 76 -2.18 3.44 -2.25
C LEU A 76 -0.90 3.86 -1.53
N ILE A 77 0.06 4.38 -2.27
CA ILE A 77 1.35 4.82 -1.75
C ILE A 77 1.23 6.24 -1.23
N GLY A 78 1.81 6.49 -0.05
CA GLY A 78 1.80 7.80 0.58
C GLY A 78 2.64 8.85 -0.16
N GLY A 79 2.77 9.99 0.45
CA GLY A 79 3.46 11.15 -0.10
C GLY A 79 2.60 12.41 -0.07
N TYR A 80 3.12 13.48 -0.65
CA TYR A 80 2.46 14.80 -0.59
C TYR A 80 1.38 14.99 -1.65
N GLY A 81 1.32 14.16 -2.69
CA GLY A 81 0.29 14.25 -3.74
C GLY A 81 -1.15 14.10 -3.22
N TRP A 82 -1.32 13.45 -2.06
CA TRP A 82 -2.63 13.32 -1.39
C TRP A 82 -3.18 14.65 -0.85
N LEU A 83 -2.36 15.71 -0.76
CA LEU A 83 -2.78 17.07 -0.39
C LEU A 83 -3.44 17.82 -1.56
N ASP A 84 -3.24 17.37 -2.79
CA ASP A 84 -3.94 17.89 -3.96
C ASP A 84 -5.29 17.18 -4.11
N HIS A 85 -6.32 17.70 -3.46
CA HIS A 85 -7.67 17.12 -3.50
C HIS A 85 -8.25 17.02 -4.91
N ALA A 86 -7.87 17.90 -5.84
CA ALA A 86 -8.36 17.84 -7.21
C ALA A 86 -7.90 16.55 -7.94
N VAL A 87 -6.77 15.99 -7.52
CA VAL A 87 -6.24 14.73 -8.04
C VAL A 87 -6.61 13.57 -7.12
N ALA A 88 -6.39 13.70 -5.80
CA ALA A 88 -6.61 12.64 -4.83
C ALA A 88 -8.06 12.13 -4.81
N ASP A 89 -9.04 13.02 -4.89
CA ASP A 89 -10.47 12.65 -4.83
C ASP A 89 -10.91 11.78 -6.02
N LYS A 90 -10.17 11.79 -7.13
CA LYS A 90 -10.41 10.87 -8.26
C LYS A 90 -10.10 9.40 -7.90
N VAL A 91 -9.32 9.17 -6.86
CA VAL A 91 -9.00 7.81 -6.39
C VAL A 91 -10.14 7.20 -5.57
N ALA A 92 -11.01 8.03 -4.95
CA ALA A 92 -12.08 7.54 -4.09
C ALA A 92 -13.04 6.56 -4.79
N PRO A 93 -13.57 6.83 -6.00
CA PRO A 93 -14.41 5.86 -6.71
C PRO A 93 -13.65 4.57 -7.08
N ILE A 94 -12.33 4.63 -7.32
CA ILE A 94 -11.49 3.46 -7.60
C ILE A 94 -11.39 2.58 -6.37
N VAL A 95 -11.11 3.19 -5.20
CA VAL A 95 -11.06 2.48 -3.91
C VAL A 95 -12.42 1.86 -3.59
N LYS A 96 -13.50 2.64 -3.75
CA LYS A 96 -14.85 2.12 -3.52
C LYS A 96 -15.15 0.90 -4.38
N ALA A 97 -14.86 0.96 -5.68
CA ALA A 97 -15.08 -0.14 -6.59
C ALA A 97 -14.23 -1.38 -6.22
N ALA A 98 -12.99 -1.19 -5.77
CA ALA A 98 -12.14 -2.28 -5.29
C ALA A 98 -12.74 -2.94 -4.03
N LEU A 99 -13.16 -2.15 -3.06
CA LEU A 99 -13.76 -2.66 -1.81
C LEU A 99 -15.09 -3.37 -2.06
N ASP A 100 -15.95 -2.84 -2.93
CA ASP A 100 -17.23 -3.45 -3.31
C ASP A 100 -17.03 -4.83 -3.98
N LYS A 101 -15.91 -5.04 -4.67
CA LYS A 101 -15.52 -6.32 -5.29
C LYS A 101 -14.78 -7.25 -4.32
N GLY A 102 -14.51 -6.83 -3.09
CA GLY A 102 -13.73 -7.61 -2.12
C GLY A 102 -12.23 -7.66 -2.41
N ILE A 103 -11.73 -6.79 -3.28
CA ILE A 103 -10.30 -6.67 -3.61
C ILE A 103 -9.54 -6.14 -2.39
N ILE A 104 -8.32 -6.62 -2.20
CA ILE A 104 -7.43 -6.15 -1.13
C ILE A 104 -7.02 -4.70 -1.41
N VAL A 105 -7.16 -3.82 -0.40
CA VAL A 105 -6.74 -2.43 -0.47
C VAL A 105 -5.70 -2.15 0.61
N GLY A 106 -4.50 -1.76 0.19
CA GLY A 106 -3.45 -1.25 1.06
C GLY A 106 -3.38 0.27 1.01
N ALA A 107 -3.19 0.94 2.16
CA ALA A 107 -2.98 2.38 2.23
C ALA A 107 -1.95 2.74 3.30
N ILE A 108 -0.90 3.48 2.92
CA ILE A 108 0.19 3.84 3.82
C ILE A 108 0.35 5.36 3.93
N CYS A 109 0.76 5.87 5.09
CA CYS A 109 1.08 7.28 5.31
C CYS A 109 -0.13 8.20 5.03
N ASN A 110 0.01 9.23 4.19
CA ASN A 110 -1.07 10.13 3.81
C ASN A 110 -2.22 9.45 3.05
N ALA A 111 -1.94 8.33 2.38
CA ALA A 111 -3.00 7.52 1.77
C ALA A 111 -3.94 6.90 2.82
N ALA A 112 -3.45 6.55 4.01
CA ALA A 112 -4.32 6.11 5.11
C ALA A 112 -5.22 7.25 5.61
N SER A 113 -4.72 8.49 5.62
CA SER A 113 -5.54 9.67 5.96
C SER A 113 -6.60 9.96 4.89
N PHE A 114 -6.27 9.77 3.61
CA PHE A 114 -7.24 9.81 2.52
C PHE A 114 -8.34 8.74 2.69
N MET A 115 -8.00 7.53 3.12
CA MET A 115 -9.00 6.49 3.41
C MET A 115 -9.95 6.92 4.54
N ALA A 116 -9.44 7.60 5.58
CA ALA A 116 -10.27 8.19 6.64
C ALA A 116 -11.18 9.30 6.10
N GLN A 117 -10.64 10.19 5.26
CA GLN A 117 -11.37 11.31 4.64
C GLN A 117 -12.62 10.85 3.88
N HIS A 118 -12.55 9.68 3.25
CA HIS A 118 -13.66 9.11 2.48
C HIS A 118 -14.47 8.04 3.25
N GLY A 119 -14.24 7.89 4.58
CA GLY A 119 -14.99 6.98 5.43
C GLY A 119 -14.71 5.49 5.22
N PHE A 120 -13.69 5.14 4.44
CA PHE A 120 -13.35 3.74 4.15
C PHE A 120 -12.84 2.96 5.37
N LEU A 121 -12.43 3.66 6.45
CA LEU A 121 -11.93 3.05 7.69
C LEU A 121 -13.01 2.87 8.76
N ASN A 122 -14.27 3.26 8.50
CA ASN A 122 -15.32 3.29 9.52
C ASN A 122 -15.75 1.91 10.05
N ASN A 123 -15.45 0.83 9.34
CA ASN A 123 -15.88 -0.53 9.71
C ASN A 123 -14.73 -1.51 9.90
N VAL A 124 -13.49 -1.02 10.06
CA VAL A 124 -12.28 -1.84 10.20
C VAL A 124 -11.36 -1.29 11.28
N LYS A 125 -10.56 -2.18 11.88
CA LYS A 125 -9.38 -1.78 12.64
C LYS A 125 -8.35 -1.22 11.67
N HIS A 126 -7.63 -0.17 12.08
CA HIS A 126 -6.70 0.52 11.19
C HIS A 126 -5.64 1.29 11.98
N THR A 127 -4.65 1.79 11.27
CA THR A 127 -3.62 2.73 11.74
C THR A 127 -3.36 3.81 10.68
N GLY A 128 -2.45 4.71 10.95
CA GLY A 128 -2.00 5.78 10.05
C GLY A 128 -0.89 6.59 10.73
N ASN A 129 -0.57 7.77 10.22
CA ASN A 129 0.47 8.63 10.80
C ASN A 129 0.15 9.18 12.21
N GLY A 130 -1.07 8.96 12.67
CA GLY A 130 -1.56 9.33 13.99
C GLY A 130 -3.06 9.55 13.96
N ILE A 131 -3.71 9.27 15.10
CA ILE A 131 -5.16 9.42 15.22
C ILE A 131 -5.63 10.86 14.95
N ASP A 132 -4.86 11.85 15.40
CA ASP A 132 -5.20 13.27 15.21
C ASP A 132 -5.23 13.65 13.73
N GLN A 133 -4.30 13.12 12.93
CA GLN A 133 -4.28 13.35 11.49
C GLN A 133 -5.48 12.69 10.81
N LEU A 134 -5.86 11.47 11.21
CA LEU A 134 -7.04 10.79 10.67
C LEU A 134 -8.32 11.55 10.99
N ILE A 135 -8.46 12.06 12.22
CA ILE A 135 -9.58 12.90 12.64
C ILE A 135 -9.60 14.22 11.85
N GLN A 136 -8.46 14.88 11.72
CA GLN A 136 -8.34 16.15 11.01
C GLN A 136 -8.72 16.01 9.51
N TRP A 137 -8.23 14.97 8.83
CA TRP A 137 -8.53 14.75 7.42
C TRP A 137 -9.95 14.20 7.21
N GLY A 138 -10.37 13.30 8.09
CA GLY A 138 -11.65 12.62 7.96
C GLY A 138 -12.85 13.48 8.31
N GLY A 139 -12.69 14.45 9.23
CA GLY A 139 -13.79 15.29 9.70
C GLY A 139 -14.98 14.45 10.09
N ASP A 140 -16.18 14.87 9.66
CA ASP A 140 -17.44 14.16 9.94
C ASP A 140 -17.57 12.81 9.21
N ASN A 141 -16.77 12.56 8.19
CA ASN A 141 -16.76 11.30 7.45
C ASN A 141 -16.03 10.17 8.20
N TYR A 142 -15.13 10.50 9.13
CA TYR A 142 -14.37 9.52 9.90
C TYR A 142 -15.03 9.30 11.28
N THR A 143 -15.77 8.22 11.41
CA THR A 143 -16.60 7.94 12.61
C THR A 143 -16.04 6.83 13.50
N ASN A 144 -14.87 6.25 13.15
CA ASN A 144 -14.32 5.06 13.82
C ASN A 144 -12.96 5.32 14.48
N ALA A 145 -12.84 6.42 15.25
CA ALA A 145 -11.61 6.69 16.01
C ALA A 145 -11.26 5.57 17.02
N SER A 146 -12.27 4.86 17.55
CA SER A 146 -12.06 3.70 18.44
C SER A 146 -11.47 2.47 17.75
N GLY A 147 -11.54 2.38 16.43
CA GLY A 147 -10.91 1.33 15.64
C GLY A 147 -9.42 1.57 15.35
N TYR A 148 -8.90 2.75 15.70
CA TYR A 148 -7.50 3.07 15.53
C TYR A 148 -6.62 2.28 16.51
N ILE A 149 -5.53 1.70 15.97
CA ILE A 149 -4.52 0.99 16.75
C ILE A 149 -3.16 1.64 16.49
N ASN A 150 -2.48 2.09 17.54
CA ASN A 150 -1.20 2.78 17.44
C ASN A 150 -0.03 1.79 17.27
N ILE A 151 0.06 1.18 16.09
CA ILE A 151 1.16 0.28 15.67
C ILE A 151 1.53 0.58 14.21
N GLN A 152 2.61 -0.01 13.72
CA GLN A 152 3.17 0.31 12.39
C GLN A 152 2.23 -0.03 11.23
N ALA A 153 1.56 -1.20 11.28
CA ALA A 153 0.57 -1.60 10.29
C ALA A 153 -0.55 -2.43 10.93
N VAL A 154 -1.74 -2.33 10.38
CA VAL A 154 -2.94 -3.10 10.78
C VAL A 154 -3.59 -3.67 9.55
N ALA A 155 -3.86 -4.98 9.58
CA ALA A 155 -4.71 -5.66 8.61
C ALA A 155 -6.05 -6.02 9.27
N ASP A 156 -7.16 -5.63 8.66
CA ASP A 156 -8.50 -6.08 9.05
C ASP A 156 -9.37 -6.25 7.80
N LYS A 157 -10.03 -7.39 7.70
CA LYS A 157 -10.75 -7.83 6.50
C LYS A 157 -9.83 -7.78 5.27
N ASN A 158 -10.20 -7.05 4.23
CA ASN A 158 -9.42 -6.85 3.02
C ASN A 158 -8.71 -5.48 2.95
N ILE A 159 -8.53 -4.80 4.10
CA ILE A 159 -7.85 -3.52 4.19
C ILE A 159 -6.59 -3.66 5.03
N VAL A 160 -5.47 -3.12 4.53
CA VAL A 160 -4.22 -2.96 5.27
C VAL A 160 -3.89 -1.48 5.33
N THR A 161 -3.67 -0.96 6.54
CA THR A 161 -3.20 0.43 6.72
C THR A 161 -1.89 0.45 7.46
N ALA A 162 -1.06 1.48 7.20
CA ALA A 162 0.20 1.69 7.90
C ALA A 162 0.52 3.18 8.07
N ASN A 163 1.35 3.52 9.06
CA ASN A 163 2.00 4.82 9.10
C ASN A 163 3.21 4.86 8.15
N GLY A 164 3.71 6.05 7.80
CA GLY A 164 4.78 6.22 6.80
C GLY A 164 6.12 5.59 7.16
N SER A 165 6.35 5.23 8.43
CA SER A 165 7.54 4.49 8.86
C SER A 165 7.32 2.98 8.91
N GLY A 166 6.07 2.52 8.73
CA GLY A 166 5.67 1.12 8.83
C GLY A 166 5.72 0.35 7.51
N TYR A 167 6.54 0.75 6.57
CA TYR A 167 6.58 0.16 5.23
C TYR A 167 6.97 -1.34 5.20
N LEU A 168 7.76 -1.81 6.16
CA LEU A 168 8.09 -3.24 6.29
C LEU A 168 6.91 -4.05 6.82
N GLU A 169 6.25 -3.55 7.87
CA GLU A 169 5.04 -4.14 8.44
C GLU A 169 3.90 -4.12 7.42
N PHE A 170 3.76 -3.02 6.67
CA PHE A 170 2.79 -2.89 5.57
C PHE A 170 2.98 -3.97 4.50
N ALA A 171 4.23 -4.14 4.04
CA ALA A 171 4.56 -5.18 3.09
C ALA A 171 4.25 -6.59 3.65
N ARG A 172 4.64 -6.85 4.92
CA ARG A 172 4.36 -8.12 5.61
C ARG A 172 2.87 -8.43 5.63
N GLU A 173 2.03 -7.51 6.09
CA GLU A 173 0.58 -7.72 6.19
C GLU A 173 -0.07 -7.95 4.81
N LEU A 174 0.34 -7.19 3.79
CA LEU A 174 -0.13 -7.40 2.42
C LEU A 174 0.29 -8.74 1.84
N LEU A 175 1.55 -9.16 2.03
CA LEU A 175 2.04 -10.46 1.57
C LEU A 175 1.29 -11.63 2.21
N LEU A 176 0.97 -11.53 3.51
CA LEU A 176 0.17 -12.52 4.24
C LEU A 176 -1.26 -12.57 3.70
N LEU A 177 -1.89 -11.41 3.49
CA LEU A 177 -3.27 -11.33 3.02
C LEU A 177 -3.40 -11.81 1.56
N LEU A 178 -2.44 -11.49 0.72
CA LEU A 178 -2.31 -11.98 -0.66
C LEU A 178 -1.97 -13.48 -0.73
N LYS A 179 -1.52 -14.07 0.38
CA LYS A 179 -0.98 -15.44 0.39
C LYS A 179 0.10 -15.60 -0.69
N ASN A 180 0.96 -14.60 -0.80
CA ASN A 180 2.02 -14.58 -1.83
C ASN A 180 2.99 -15.74 -1.64
N ASP A 181 3.30 -16.06 -0.39
CA ASP A 181 4.15 -17.17 0.02
C ASP A 181 3.61 -17.80 1.33
N THR A 182 4.33 -18.80 1.88
CA THR A 182 4.01 -19.33 3.20
C THR A 182 4.20 -18.25 4.27
N PRO A 183 3.45 -18.29 5.39
CA PRO A 183 3.65 -17.34 6.48
C PRO A 183 5.09 -17.31 7.00
N GLU A 184 5.77 -18.44 7.04
CA GLU A 184 7.16 -18.58 7.49
C GLU A 184 8.12 -17.85 6.54
N SER A 185 7.91 -17.97 5.23
CA SER A 185 8.67 -17.25 4.20
C SER A 185 8.50 -15.73 4.31
N VAL A 186 7.25 -15.28 4.48
CA VAL A 186 6.93 -13.85 4.65
C VAL A 186 7.59 -13.31 5.93
N GLU A 187 7.53 -14.06 7.04
CA GLU A 187 8.15 -13.65 8.29
C GLU A 187 9.69 -13.62 8.18
N MET A 188 10.31 -14.54 7.44
CA MET A 188 11.75 -14.52 7.18
C MET A 188 12.15 -13.29 6.36
N PHE A 189 11.41 -12.96 5.30
CA PHE A 189 11.62 -11.75 4.51
C PHE A 189 11.51 -10.48 5.40
N TYR A 190 10.48 -10.40 6.24
CA TYR A 190 10.31 -9.29 7.17
C TYR A 190 11.49 -9.17 8.13
N LYS A 191 11.89 -10.26 8.80
CA LYS A 191 13.02 -10.27 9.74
C LYS A 191 14.34 -9.88 9.07
N PHE A 192 14.59 -10.43 7.87
CA PHE A 192 15.79 -10.09 7.09
C PHE A 192 15.93 -8.59 6.86
N ASN A 193 14.84 -7.92 6.51
CA ASN A 193 14.85 -6.48 6.28
C ASN A 193 14.77 -5.64 7.57
N LYS A 194 14.13 -6.16 8.64
CA LYS A 194 13.94 -5.43 9.90
C LYS A 194 15.15 -5.41 10.78
N VAL A 195 15.80 -6.56 10.95
CA VAL A 195 16.96 -6.70 11.85
C VAL A 195 18.29 -6.77 11.11
N GLY A 196 18.28 -7.07 9.82
CA GLY A 196 19.45 -7.16 8.97
C GLY A 196 20.15 -8.52 9.01
N LEU A 197 21.01 -8.72 8.01
CA LEU A 197 21.70 -9.98 7.75
C LEU A 197 22.61 -10.41 8.92
N VAL A 198 23.34 -9.45 9.50
CA VAL A 198 24.31 -9.71 10.56
C VAL A 198 23.62 -10.27 11.79
N ASP A 199 22.58 -9.59 12.25
CA ASP A 199 21.86 -9.98 13.47
C ASP A 199 21.04 -11.25 13.26
N LEU A 200 20.41 -11.38 12.08
CA LEU A 200 19.57 -12.54 11.76
C LEU A 200 20.35 -13.86 11.74
N PHE A 201 21.58 -13.84 11.22
CA PHE A 201 22.41 -15.04 11.05
C PHE A 201 23.61 -15.09 12.02
N GLY A 202 23.76 -14.14 12.94
CA GLY A 202 24.85 -14.07 13.91
C GLY A 202 26.24 -13.96 13.22
N LEU A 203 26.31 -13.30 12.08
CA LEU A 203 27.57 -13.14 11.33
C LEU A 203 28.53 -12.24 12.13
N LYS A 204 29.83 -12.64 12.17
CA LYS A 204 30.91 -11.92 12.84
C LYS A 204 31.83 -11.29 11.81
#